data_2594476e7ed3c4eb4daabd896a39958c
#
_entry.id   2594476e7ed3c4eb4daabd896a39958c
#
_cell.length_a   1.000
_cell.length_b   1.000
_cell.length_c   1.000
_cell.angle_alpha   90.00
_cell.angle_beta   90.00
_cell.angle_gamma   90.00
#
_symmetry.space_group_name_H-M   'P 1'
#
loop_
_entity.id
_entity.type
_entity.pdbx_description
1 polymer ?
#
loop_
_entity_poly.entity_id
_entity_poly.type
_entity_poly.pdbx_seq_one_letter_code
_entity_poly.pdbx_strand_id
1 'polypeptide(L)'
;LIVKMLMRRVKFFRTEWFRKREAAIFMLGAAILFVIVIGIARNASSTSHFFTMAAGLLIEFALLLIAVLTSLLIRHSSKQINYGMRIYTPIMLMGLLVITFRIIFIPNSLIALVFPPLLVVFGFWQWASIHRNGPKVPKSDNSYAIASFVVTAITFAISIVGYSLLGLQVYIWWIFQLTVLQLIVACDDLLKQYRHKRVDILVRAYRLKHQNDVGKDKGSFILVTWLYDLVEMVLIPVLYLLSIPFCLYMASEVFDLTEICMDMFFYPFFNYEY
;
A
#
# COMPACT_ATOMS: atom_id res chain seq x y z
N LEU A 1 14.50 -10.39 -22.32
CA LEU A 1 15.23 -11.57 -22.80
C LEU A 1 16.16 -12.11 -21.73
N ILE A 2 16.99 -11.29 -21.09
CA ILE A 2 17.97 -11.67 -20.04
C ILE A 2 17.30 -12.29 -18.83
N VAL A 3 16.19 -11.70 -18.31
CA VAL A 3 15.44 -12.22 -17.16
C VAL A 3 14.83 -13.59 -17.46
N LYS A 4 14.32 -13.79 -18.69
CA LYS A 4 13.76 -15.09 -19.12
C LYS A 4 14.83 -16.17 -19.25
N MET A 5 16.07 -15.76 -19.55
CA MET A 5 17.22 -16.65 -19.62
C MET A 5 17.75 -17.02 -18.22
N LEU A 6 17.76 -16.05 -17.29
CA LEU A 6 18.09 -16.26 -15.88
C LEU A 6 17.08 -17.19 -15.19
N MET A 7 15.77 -17.00 -15.46
CA MET A 7 14.70 -17.84 -14.93
C MET A 7 14.83 -19.31 -15.36
N ARG A 8 15.40 -19.59 -16.55
CA ARG A 8 15.62 -20.96 -17.00
C ARG A 8 16.79 -21.66 -16.29
N ARG A 9 17.78 -20.91 -15.79
CA ARG A 9 19.00 -21.48 -15.15
C ARG A 9 18.85 -21.77 -13.65
N VAL A 10 17.99 -21.07 -12.94
CA VAL A 10 17.84 -21.23 -11.47
C VAL A 10 16.68 -22.17 -11.17
N LYS A 11 16.94 -23.30 -10.49
CA LYS A 11 15.92 -24.30 -10.10
C LYS A 11 14.75 -23.72 -9.28
N PHE A 12 14.98 -22.64 -8.54
CA PHE A 12 13.98 -21.93 -7.75
C PHE A 12 12.83 -21.35 -8.60
N PHE A 13 13.14 -20.86 -9.80
CA PHE A 13 12.16 -20.28 -10.72
C PHE A 13 11.31 -21.31 -11.48
N ARG A 14 11.63 -22.59 -11.35
CA ARG A 14 10.89 -23.71 -11.97
C ARG A 14 9.68 -24.18 -11.15
N THR A 15 9.51 -23.70 -9.91
CA THR A 15 8.38 -24.08 -9.07
C THR A 15 7.07 -23.60 -9.65
N GLU A 16 6.01 -24.43 -9.59
CA GLU A 16 4.66 -24.06 -10.04
C GLU A 16 4.14 -22.79 -9.35
N TRP A 17 4.57 -22.54 -8.13
CA TRP A 17 4.26 -21.36 -7.35
C TRP A 17 4.74 -20.08 -8.06
N PHE A 18 5.95 -20.11 -8.60
CA PHE A 18 6.56 -18.98 -9.30
C PHE A 18 5.89 -18.73 -10.65
N ARG A 19 5.67 -19.79 -11.44
CA ARG A 19 5.06 -19.70 -12.79
C ARG A 19 3.67 -19.07 -12.77
N LYS A 20 2.87 -19.36 -11.73
CA LYS A 20 1.52 -18.80 -11.58
C LYS A 20 1.51 -17.34 -11.10
N ARG A 21 2.64 -16.80 -10.61
CA ARG A 21 2.82 -15.44 -10.10
C ARG A 21 3.84 -14.63 -10.91
N GLU A 22 4.27 -15.15 -12.05
CA GLU A 22 5.36 -14.60 -12.86
C GLU A 22 5.17 -13.11 -13.16
N ALA A 23 3.98 -12.68 -13.56
CA ALA A 23 3.70 -11.28 -13.89
C ALA A 23 3.90 -10.34 -12.69
N ALA A 24 3.38 -10.69 -11.51
CA ALA A 24 3.51 -9.86 -10.30
C ALA A 24 4.95 -9.79 -9.81
N ILE A 25 5.67 -10.91 -9.84
CA ILE A 25 7.09 -10.98 -9.43
C ILE A 25 7.95 -10.19 -10.42
N PHE A 26 7.65 -10.26 -11.72
CA PHE A 26 8.35 -9.49 -12.73
C PHE A 26 8.13 -7.98 -12.55
N MET A 27 6.89 -7.54 -12.29
CA MET A 27 6.58 -6.14 -12.00
C MET A 27 7.27 -5.66 -10.73
N LEU A 28 7.28 -6.49 -9.67
CA LEU A 28 7.99 -6.18 -8.42
C LEU A 28 9.50 -6.03 -8.66
N GLY A 29 10.12 -6.96 -9.40
CA GLY A 29 11.53 -6.88 -9.76
C GLY A 29 11.86 -5.66 -10.61
N ALA A 30 10.99 -5.30 -11.56
CA ALA A 30 11.14 -4.09 -12.36
C ALA A 30 11.05 -2.82 -11.52
N ALA A 31 10.11 -2.75 -10.57
CA ALA A 31 9.95 -1.62 -9.66
C ALA A 31 11.17 -1.46 -8.73
N ILE A 32 11.70 -2.55 -8.18
CA ILE A 32 12.92 -2.53 -7.36
C ILE A 32 14.11 -2.03 -8.18
N LEU A 33 14.28 -2.56 -9.40
CA LEU A 33 15.36 -2.14 -10.30
C LEU A 33 15.23 -0.66 -10.65
N PHE A 34 14.03 -0.17 -10.89
CA PHE A 34 13.74 1.23 -11.15
C PHE A 34 14.18 2.12 -9.98
N VAL A 35 13.83 1.76 -8.72
CA VAL A 35 14.26 2.49 -7.52
C VAL A 35 15.78 2.56 -7.43
N ILE A 36 16.48 1.44 -7.67
CA ILE A 36 17.95 1.39 -7.62
C ILE A 36 18.54 2.31 -8.69
N VAL A 37 18.07 2.23 -9.93
CA VAL A 37 18.60 3.03 -11.05
C VAL A 37 18.37 4.52 -10.82
N ILE A 38 17.16 4.92 -10.41
CA ILE A 38 16.85 6.34 -10.13
C ILE A 38 17.62 6.83 -8.89
N GLY A 39 17.77 5.98 -7.85
CA GLY A 39 18.56 6.31 -6.65
C GLY A 39 20.05 6.58 -7.00
N ILE A 40 20.64 5.74 -7.84
CA ILE A 40 22.03 5.96 -8.33
C ILE A 40 22.10 7.24 -9.18
N ALA A 41 21.16 7.45 -10.10
CA ALA A 41 21.11 8.63 -10.94
C ALA A 41 20.93 9.92 -10.12
N ARG A 42 20.09 9.90 -9.07
CA ARG A 42 19.91 11.02 -8.12
C ARG A 42 21.22 11.39 -7.43
N ASN A 43 21.97 10.41 -6.96
CA ASN A 43 23.26 10.65 -6.29
C ASN A 43 24.34 11.17 -7.26
N ALA A 44 24.32 10.70 -8.52
CA ALA A 44 25.26 11.14 -9.56
C ALA A 44 24.96 12.56 -10.08
N SER A 45 23.69 13.00 -10.06
CA SER A 45 23.23 14.27 -10.63
C SER A 45 22.84 15.29 -9.57
N SER A 46 23.62 15.41 -8.50
CA SER A 46 23.34 16.29 -7.33
C SER A 46 23.28 17.81 -7.66
N THR A 47 23.66 18.22 -8.87
CA THR A 47 23.70 19.63 -9.29
C THR A 47 22.37 20.21 -9.71
N SER A 48 21.38 19.38 -10.06
CA SER A 48 20.07 19.82 -10.54
C SER A 48 18.98 19.62 -9.48
N HIS A 49 18.52 20.69 -8.85
CA HIS A 49 17.41 20.64 -7.87
C HIS A 49 16.14 20.02 -8.45
N PHE A 50 15.78 20.35 -9.70
CA PHE A 50 14.62 19.76 -10.37
C PHE A 50 14.74 18.24 -10.49
N PHE A 51 15.89 17.74 -10.95
CA PHE A 51 16.12 16.30 -11.09
C PHE A 51 16.06 15.59 -9.74
N THR A 52 16.64 16.18 -8.70
CA THR A 52 16.64 15.62 -7.34
C THR A 52 15.23 15.49 -6.79
N MET A 53 14.38 16.52 -6.98
CA MET A 53 12.98 16.51 -6.58
C MET A 53 12.16 15.48 -7.38
N ALA A 54 12.27 15.50 -8.70
CA ALA A 54 11.57 14.58 -9.59
C ALA A 54 11.94 13.11 -9.28
N ALA A 55 13.24 12.85 -9.10
CA ALA A 55 13.71 11.51 -8.72
C ALA A 55 13.18 11.09 -7.35
N GLY A 56 13.09 12.00 -6.37
CA GLY A 56 12.48 11.73 -5.06
C GLY A 56 11.05 11.25 -5.19
N LEU A 57 10.19 12.02 -5.86
CA LEU A 57 8.78 11.70 -6.06
C LEU A 57 8.57 10.37 -6.83
N LEU A 58 9.41 10.08 -7.82
CA LEU A 58 9.37 8.82 -8.56
C LEU A 58 9.78 7.62 -7.70
N ILE A 59 10.79 7.79 -6.82
CA ILE A 59 11.21 6.75 -5.87
C ILE A 59 10.10 6.48 -4.87
N GLU A 60 9.48 7.52 -4.31
CA GLU A 60 8.35 7.36 -3.36
C GLU A 60 7.20 6.60 -4.00
N PHE A 61 6.80 6.97 -5.22
CA PHE A 61 5.75 6.23 -5.93
C PHE A 61 6.14 4.78 -6.21
N ALA A 62 7.38 4.53 -6.60
CA ALA A 62 7.85 3.17 -6.85
C ALA A 62 7.88 2.34 -5.56
N LEU A 63 8.21 2.93 -4.41
CA LEU A 63 8.12 2.27 -3.09
C LEU A 63 6.67 1.94 -2.73
N LEU A 64 5.71 2.83 -2.98
CA LEU A 64 4.28 2.55 -2.82
C LEU A 64 3.84 1.36 -3.70
N LEU A 65 4.27 1.35 -4.96
CA LEU A 65 3.98 0.25 -5.88
C LEU A 65 4.59 -1.08 -5.40
N ILE A 66 5.83 -1.07 -4.91
CA ILE A 66 6.51 -2.22 -4.32
C ILE A 66 5.72 -2.74 -3.11
N ALA A 67 5.27 -1.84 -2.22
CA ALA A 67 4.50 -2.19 -1.04
C ALA A 67 3.17 -2.87 -1.40
N VAL A 68 2.41 -2.31 -2.35
CA VAL A 68 1.15 -2.91 -2.83
C VAL A 68 1.39 -4.26 -3.50
N LEU A 69 2.37 -4.37 -4.39
CA LEU A 69 2.70 -5.64 -5.06
C LEU A 69 3.15 -6.72 -4.07
N THR A 70 3.96 -6.35 -3.07
CA THR A 70 4.42 -7.25 -2.01
C THR A 70 3.24 -7.73 -1.17
N SER A 71 2.34 -6.82 -0.77
CA SER A 71 1.10 -7.16 -0.05
C SER A 71 0.24 -8.14 -0.85
N LEU A 72 0.02 -7.88 -2.13
CA LEU A 72 -0.74 -8.78 -3.01
C LEU A 72 -0.08 -10.16 -3.14
N LEU A 73 1.26 -10.22 -3.25
CA LEU A 73 2.01 -11.48 -3.34
C LEU A 73 1.90 -12.32 -2.07
N ILE A 74 1.87 -11.69 -0.90
CA ILE A 74 1.74 -12.35 0.40
C ILE A 74 0.33 -12.90 0.59
N ARG A 75 -0.68 -12.08 0.33
CA ARG A 75 -2.08 -12.34 0.69
C ARG A 75 -2.83 -13.22 -0.32
N HIS A 76 -2.50 -13.11 -1.60
CA HIS A 76 -3.29 -13.76 -2.64
C HIS A 76 -2.77 -15.13 -3.04
N SER A 77 -3.71 -16.05 -3.25
CA SER A 77 -3.39 -17.32 -3.91
C SER A 77 -3.01 -17.08 -5.39
N SER A 78 -2.28 -18.03 -5.98
CA SER A 78 -1.79 -17.92 -7.36
C SER A 78 -2.89 -17.66 -8.41
N LYS A 79 -4.13 -18.03 -8.12
CA LYS A 79 -5.28 -17.76 -9.02
C LYS A 79 -5.85 -16.35 -8.83
N GLN A 80 -5.81 -15.83 -7.62
CA GLN A 80 -6.43 -14.54 -7.25
C GLN A 80 -5.54 -13.33 -7.54
N ILE A 81 -4.21 -13.51 -7.57
CA ILE A 81 -3.26 -12.42 -7.74
C ILE A 81 -3.49 -11.61 -9.02
N ASN A 82 -3.80 -12.26 -10.13
CA ASN A 82 -4.05 -11.59 -11.40
C ASN A 82 -5.32 -10.73 -11.36
N TYR A 83 -6.33 -11.15 -10.59
CA TYR A 83 -7.56 -10.37 -10.40
C TYR A 83 -7.30 -9.18 -9.47
N GLY A 84 -6.55 -9.39 -8.38
CA GLY A 84 -6.10 -8.31 -7.49
C GLY A 84 -5.30 -7.26 -8.25
N MET A 85 -4.30 -7.65 -9.02
CA MET A 85 -3.53 -6.72 -9.85
C MET A 85 -4.41 -5.89 -10.80
N ARG A 86 -5.40 -6.50 -11.45
CA ARG A 86 -6.31 -5.77 -12.36
C ARG A 86 -7.18 -4.75 -11.65
N ILE A 87 -7.53 -4.98 -10.39
CA ILE A 87 -8.31 -4.04 -9.57
C ILE A 87 -7.46 -2.83 -9.17
N TYR A 88 -6.20 -3.06 -8.76
CA TYR A 88 -5.32 -1.98 -8.31
C TYR A 88 -4.63 -1.22 -9.45
N THR A 89 -4.53 -1.80 -10.65
CA THR A 89 -3.88 -1.16 -11.82
C THR A 89 -4.44 0.24 -12.13
N PRO A 90 -5.76 0.48 -12.28
CA PRO A 90 -6.28 1.81 -12.60
C PRO A 90 -5.95 2.82 -11.49
N ILE A 91 -6.00 2.41 -10.22
CA ILE A 91 -5.71 3.27 -9.06
C ILE A 91 -4.24 3.70 -9.08
N MET A 92 -3.32 2.74 -9.25
CA MET A 92 -1.89 3.01 -9.27
C MET A 92 -1.46 3.82 -10.51
N LEU A 93 -2.08 3.55 -11.65
CA LEU A 93 -1.77 4.28 -12.89
C LEU A 93 -2.26 5.73 -12.81
N MET A 94 -3.44 5.96 -12.22
CA MET A 94 -3.90 7.31 -11.93
C MET A 94 -2.97 8.03 -10.93
N GLY A 95 -2.49 7.31 -9.90
CA GLY A 95 -1.51 7.85 -8.95
C GLY A 95 -0.20 8.26 -9.62
N LEU A 96 0.32 7.45 -10.54
CA LEU A 96 1.50 7.79 -11.33
C LEU A 96 1.28 9.08 -12.14
N LEU A 97 0.10 9.21 -12.74
CA LEU A 97 -0.26 10.38 -13.54
C LEU A 97 -0.34 11.65 -12.68
N VAL A 98 -0.92 11.54 -11.48
CA VAL A 98 -1.01 12.64 -10.52
C VAL A 98 0.40 13.09 -10.08
N ILE A 99 1.30 12.16 -9.78
CA ILE A 99 2.70 12.47 -9.46
C ILE A 99 3.43 13.11 -10.65
N THR A 100 3.15 12.63 -11.87
CA THR A 100 3.69 13.22 -13.10
C THR A 100 3.25 14.67 -13.24
N PHE A 101 2.01 15.02 -12.93
CA PHE A 101 1.55 16.41 -12.93
C PHE A 101 2.33 17.27 -11.94
N ARG A 102 2.66 16.72 -10.78
CA ARG A 102 3.48 17.42 -9.77
C ARG A 102 4.91 17.64 -10.26
N ILE A 103 5.52 16.65 -10.91
CA ILE A 103 6.89 16.75 -11.45
C ILE A 103 6.98 17.81 -12.55
N ILE A 104 6.01 17.86 -13.47
CA ILE A 104 6.03 18.77 -14.63
C ILE A 104 5.65 20.21 -14.25
N PHE A 105 5.25 20.48 -13.00
CA PHE A 105 4.78 21.80 -12.56
C PHE A 105 3.67 22.37 -13.46
N ILE A 106 2.69 21.53 -13.79
CA ILE A 106 1.57 21.96 -14.64
C ILE A 106 0.82 23.11 -13.96
N PRO A 107 0.53 24.23 -14.66
CA PRO A 107 -0.26 25.32 -14.10
C PRO A 107 -1.63 24.86 -13.60
N ASN A 108 -2.11 25.45 -12.50
CA ASN A 108 -3.39 25.06 -11.88
C ASN A 108 -4.57 25.13 -12.86
N SER A 109 -4.55 26.06 -13.82
CA SER A 109 -5.57 26.18 -14.86
C SER A 109 -5.63 24.96 -15.79
N LEU A 110 -4.48 24.39 -16.15
CA LEU A 110 -4.40 23.17 -16.95
C LEU A 110 -4.78 21.93 -16.13
N ILE A 111 -4.40 21.89 -14.85
CA ILE A 111 -4.85 20.81 -13.95
C ILE A 111 -6.39 20.84 -13.84
N ALA A 112 -7.00 22.02 -13.65
CA ALA A 112 -8.43 22.16 -13.57
C ALA A 112 -9.17 21.71 -14.85
N LEU A 113 -8.53 21.83 -16.00
CA LEU A 113 -9.09 21.40 -17.28
C LEU A 113 -8.93 19.89 -17.54
N VAL A 114 -7.74 19.33 -17.23
CA VAL A 114 -7.35 17.96 -17.62
C VAL A 114 -7.73 16.94 -16.57
N PHE A 115 -7.67 17.29 -15.29
CA PHE A 115 -7.86 16.35 -14.18
C PHE A 115 -9.28 15.79 -14.09
N PRO A 116 -10.38 16.59 -14.18
CA PRO A 116 -11.74 16.06 -14.14
C PRO A 116 -12.05 15.01 -15.23
N PRO A 117 -11.76 15.22 -16.53
CA PRO A 117 -12.00 14.21 -17.54
C PRO A 117 -11.17 12.94 -17.34
N LEU A 118 -9.93 13.06 -16.83
CA LEU A 118 -9.13 11.91 -16.48
C LEU A 118 -9.76 11.09 -15.35
N LEU A 119 -10.26 11.75 -14.30
CA LEU A 119 -10.99 11.07 -13.22
C LEU A 119 -12.20 10.30 -13.72
N VAL A 120 -12.93 10.83 -14.71
CA VAL A 120 -14.05 10.11 -15.33
C VAL A 120 -13.57 8.84 -16.03
N VAL A 121 -12.54 8.95 -16.87
CA VAL A 121 -12.00 7.80 -17.62
C VAL A 121 -11.49 6.73 -16.67
N PHE A 122 -10.67 7.11 -15.68
CA PHE A 122 -10.14 6.16 -14.69
C PHE A 122 -11.22 5.62 -13.76
N GLY A 123 -12.22 6.44 -13.39
CA GLY A 123 -13.37 6.03 -12.60
C GLY A 123 -14.20 4.94 -13.31
N PHE A 124 -14.51 5.11 -14.59
CA PHE A 124 -15.18 4.09 -15.39
C PHE A 124 -14.35 2.81 -15.51
N TRP A 125 -13.04 2.93 -15.74
CA TRP A 125 -12.16 1.77 -15.79
C TRP A 125 -12.11 1.05 -14.44
N GLN A 126 -12.01 1.79 -13.34
CA GLN A 126 -12.00 1.25 -11.99
C GLN A 126 -13.33 0.54 -11.69
N TRP A 127 -14.46 1.17 -12.00
CA TRP A 127 -15.80 0.59 -11.81
C TRP A 127 -15.96 -0.71 -12.61
N ALA A 128 -15.59 -0.71 -13.89
CA ALA A 128 -15.63 -1.90 -14.74
C ALA A 128 -14.70 -3.01 -14.19
N SER A 129 -13.53 -2.64 -13.65
CA SER A 129 -12.58 -3.58 -13.06
C SER A 129 -13.12 -4.20 -11.78
N ILE A 130 -13.77 -3.43 -10.91
CA ILE A 130 -14.41 -3.89 -9.67
C ILE A 130 -15.56 -4.84 -10.00
N HIS A 131 -16.44 -4.44 -10.90
CA HIS A 131 -17.60 -5.26 -11.28
C HIS A 131 -17.18 -6.61 -11.88
N ARG A 132 -16.13 -6.63 -12.70
CA ARG A 132 -15.64 -7.83 -13.38
C ARG A 132 -14.80 -8.75 -12.51
N ASN A 133 -13.99 -8.19 -11.60
CA ASN A 133 -12.97 -8.93 -10.85
C ASN A 133 -13.27 -8.99 -9.35
N GLY A 134 -14.09 -8.10 -8.79
CA GLY A 134 -14.40 -8.02 -7.36
C GLY A 134 -14.89 -9.32 -6.74
N PRO A 135 -15.81 -10.08 -7.36
CA PRO A 135 -16.26 -11.37 -6.81
C PRO A 135 -15.18 -12.45 -6.74
N LYS A 136 -14.03 -12.26 -7.44
CA LYS A 136 -12.94 -13.24 -7.55
C LYS A 136 -11.78 -12.98 -6.58
N VAL A 137 -11.81 -11.86 -5.85
CA VAL A 137 -10.82 -11.47 -4.86
C VAL A 137 -11.38 -11.58 -3.44
N PRO A 138 -10.53 -11.57 -2.39
CA PRO A 138 -10.98 -11.51 -1.02
C PRO A 138 -11.90 -10.30 -0.75
N LYS A 139 -12.84 -10.45 0.19
CA LYS A 139 -13.81 -9.38 0.54
C LYS A 139 -13.13 -8.08 0.96
N SER A 140 -12.00 -8.16 1.67
CA SER A 140 -11.21 -7.00 2.08
C SER A 140 -10.74 -6.18 0.88
N ASP A 141 -10.17 -6.83 -0.14
CA ASP A 141 -9.67 -6.14 -1.33
C ASP A 141 -10.79 -5.55 -2.18
N ASN A 142 -11.92 -6.23 -2.26
CA ASN A 142 -13.10 -5.69 -2.91
C ASN A 142 -13.64 -4.45 -2.17
N SER A 143 -13.65 -4.45 -0.83
CA SER A 143 -14.05 -3.30 -0.03
C SER A 143 -13.09 -2.11 -0.23
N TYR A 144 -11.78 -2.35 -0.26
CA TYR A 144 -10.78 -1.30 -0.54
C TYR A 144 -10.92 -0.74 -1.96
N ALA A 145 -11.24 -1.59 -2.93
CA ALA A 145 -11.48 -1.15 -4.31
C ALA A 145 -12.73 -0.26 -4.40
N ILE A 146 -13.81 -0.62 -3.70
CA ILE A 146 -15.04 0.18 -3.62
C ILE A 146 -14.77 1.51 -2.91
N ALA A 147 -14.05 1.50 -1.78
CA ALA A 147 -13.64 2.71 -1.07
C ALA A 147 -12.80 3.63 -1.97
N SER A 148 -11.87 3.05 -2.74
CA SER A 148 -11.08 3.82 -3.73
C SER A 148 -11.96 4.44 -4.83
N PHE A 149 -12.99 3.74 -5.27
CA PHE A 149 -13.94 4.29 -6.24
C PHE A 149 -14.75 5.45 -5.64
N VAL A 150 -15.19 5.34 -4.39
CA VAL A 150 -15.88 6.42 -3.67
C VAL A 150 -14.96 7.65 -3.55
N VAL A 151 -13.71 7.47 -3.18
CA VAL A 151 -12.72 8.56 -3.11
C VAL A 151 -12.51 9.19 -4.48
N THR A 152 -12.41 8.40 -5.56
CA THR A 152 -12.32 8.91 -6.93
C THR A 152 -13.55 9.77 -7.29
N ALA A 153 -14.75 9.36 -6.88
CA ALA A 153 -15.99 10.12 -7.10
C ALA A 153 -16.02 11.42 -6.28
N ILE A 154 -15.57 11.40 -5.03
CA ILE A 154 -15.43 12.59 -4.18
C ILE A 154 -14.42 13.57 -4.80
N THR A 155 -13.26 13.06 -5.20
CA THR A 155 -12.21 13.84 -5.87
C THR A 155 -12.73 14.49 -7.16
N PHE A 156 -13.53 13.78 -7.93
CA PHE A 156 -14.18 14.30 -9.12
C PHE A 156 -15.16 15.43 -8.78
N ALA A 157 -16.01 15.27 -7.76
CA ALA A 157 -16.93 16.30 -7.32
C ALA A 157 -16.19 17.58 -6.89
N ILE A 158 -15.13 17.44 -6.09
CA ILE A 158 -14.26 18.56 -5.66
C ILE A 158 -13.64 19.26 -6.87
N SER A 159 -13.17 18.49 -7.85
CA SER A 159 -12.54 19.04 -9.07
C SER A 159 -13.53 19.82 -9.95
N ILE A 160 -14.79 19.38 -10.08
CA ILE A 160 -15.82 20.10 -10.84
C ILE A 160 -16.18 21.43 -10.19
N VAL A 161 -16.19 21.48 -8.86
CA VAL A 161 -16.45 22.74 -8.11
C VAL A 161 -15.32 23.77 -8.31
N GLY A 162 -14.19 23.35 -8.92
CA GLY A 162 -13.05 24.23 -9.21
C GLY A 162 -11.85 24.03 -8.29
N TYR A 163 -11.94 23.16 -7.27
CA TYR A 163 -10.85 22.87 -6.34
C TYR A 163 -10.01 21.67 -6.79
N SER A 164 -9.56 21.69 -8.06
CA SER A 164 -8.83 20.55 -8.65
C SER A 164 -7.53 20.23 -7.94
N LEU A 165 -6.82 21.22 -7.39
CA LEU A 165 -5.61 21.02 -6.59
C LEU A 165 -5.91 20.26 -5.30
N LEU A 166 -6.98 20.63 -4.59
CA LEU A 166 -7.44 19.92 -3.40
C LEU A 166 -7.84 18.48 -3.74
N GLY A 167 -8.54 18.29 -4.86
CA GLY A 167 -8.88 16.94 -5.35
C GLY A 167 -7.64 16.08 -5.57
N LEU A 168 -6.60 16.66 -6.16
CA LEU A 168 -5.32 15.99 -6.40
C LEU A 168 -4.60 15.60 -5.10
N GLN A 169 -4.64 16.48 -4.08
CA GLN A 169 -4.09 16.21 -2.74
C GLN A 169 -4.85 15.07 -2.04
N VAL A 170 -6.18 15.10 -2.08
CA VAL A 170 -7.04 14.05 -1.51
C VAL A 170 -6.76 12.70 -2.19
N TYR A 171 -6.53 12.68 -3.50
CA TYR A 171 -6.23 11.46 -4.22
C TYR A 171 -4.86 10.89 -3.85
N ILE A 172 -3.81 11.71 -3.71
CA ILE A 172 -2.50 11.28 -3.25
C ILE A 172 -2.57 10.75 -1.81
N TRP A 173 -3.21 11.47 -0.91
CA TRP A 173 -3.44 10.99 0.45
C TRP A 173 -4.09 9.60 0.45
N TRP A 174 -5.10 9.39 -0.40
CA TRP A 174 -5.77 8.10 -0.50
C TRP A 174 -4.84 6.98 -0.98
N ILE A 175 -3.95 7.25 -1.92
CA ILE A 175 -2.97 6.25 -2.38
C ILE A 175 -2.03 5.83 -1.25
N PHE A 176 -1.52 6.77 -0.46
CA PHE A 176 -0.72 6.47 0.73
C PHE A 176 -1.54 5.65 1.73
N GLN A 177 -2.75 6.08 2.04
CA GLN A 177 -3.64 5.39 2.96
C GLN A 177 -3.95 3.96 2.50
N LEU A 178 -4.29 3.78 1.23
CA LEU A 178 -4.54 2.46 0.65
C LEU A 178 -3.31 1.55 0.75
N THR A 179 -2.13 2.08 0.50
CA THR A 179 -0.87 1.32 0.57
C THR A 179 -0.58 0.87 2.00
N VAL A 180 -0.72 1.76 2.97
CA VAL A 180 -0.49 1.44 4.39
C VAL A 180 -1.54 0.43 4.88
N LEU A 181 -2.81 0.58 4.53
CA LEU A 181 -3.86 -0.38 4.84
C LEU A 181 -3.54 -1.77 4.26
N GLN A 182 -3.06 -1.84 3.03
CA GLN A 182 -2.63 -3.09 2.40
C GLN A 182 -1.47 -3.75 3.15
N LEU A 183 -0.50 -2.97 3.63
CA LEU A 183 0.61 -3.48 4.43
C LEU A 183 0.16 -4.00 5.79
N ILE A 184 -0.72 -3.27 6.49
CA ILE A 184 -1.26 -3.70 7.79
C ILE A 184 -1.99 -5.04 7.64
N VAL A 185 -2.86 -5.17 6.63
CA VAL A 185 -3.57 -6.44 6.37
C VAL A 185 -2.61 -7.55 5.98
N ALA A 186 -1.55 -7.27 5.21
CA ALA A 186 -0.55 -8.28 4.88
C ALA A 186 0.24 -8.75 6.11
N CYS A 187 0.56 -7.85 7.03
CA CYS A 187 1.18 -8.19 8.32
C CYS A 187 0.25 -9.04 9.19
N ASP A 188 -1.03 -8.69 9.27
CA ASP A 188 -2.05 -9.44 10.00
C ASP A 188 -2.19 -10.88 9.44
N ASP A 189 -2.31 -11.00 8.11
CA ASP A 189 -2.38 -12.31 7.44
C ASP A 189 -1.12 -13.15 7.67
N LEU A 190 0.08 -12.53 7.69
CA LEU A 190 1.34 -13.22 8.02
C LEU A 190 1.37 -13.68 9.48
N LEU A 191 0.94 -12.85 10.42
CA LEU A 191 0.85 -13.20 11.84
C LEU A 191 -0.10 -14.38 12.05
N LYS A 192 -1.28 -14.36 11.42
CA LYS A 192 -2.25 -15.46 11.47
C LYS A 192 -1.70 -16.77 10.90
N GLN A 193 -0.99 -16.68 9.76
CA GLN A 193 -0.33 -17.85 9.17
C GLN A 193 0.78 -18.41 10.06
N TYR A 194 1.59 -17.55 10.70
CA TYR A 194 2.62 -17.96 11.63
C TYR A 194 2.03 -18.61 12.87
N ARG A 195 0.99 -18.01 13.46
CA ARG A 195 0.24 -18.58 14.60
C ARG A 195 -0.23 -19.99 14.27
N HIS A 196 -0.95 -20.15 13.16
CA HIS A 196 -1.48 -21.45 12.76
C HIS A 196 -0.40 -22.52 12.52
N LYS A 197 0.73 -22.15 11.90
CA LYS A 197 1.80 -23.09 11.55
C LYS A 197 2.74 -23.45 12.69
N ARG A 198 2.95 -22.56 13.65
CA ARG A 198 3.94 -22.73 14.71
C ARG A 198 3.31 -22.83 16.10
N VAL A 199 2.49 -21.86 16.46
CA VAL A 199 1.95 -21.76 17.81
C VAL A 199 0.94 -22.87 18.06
N ASP A 200 -0.01 -23.12 17.14
CA ASP A 200 -1.01 -24.19 17.30
C ASP A 200 -0.38 -25.59 17.37
N ILE A 201 0.69 -25.82 16.60
CA ILE A 201 1.42 -27.09 16.64
C ILE A 201 2.14 -27.25 17.99
N LEU A 202 2.81 -26.19 18.46
CA LEU A 202 3.48 -26.20 19.76
C LEU A 202 2.47 -26.37 20.91
N VAL A 203 1.32 -25.71 20.84
CA VAL A 203 0.22 -25.87 21.81
C VAL A 203 -0.27 -27.31 21.87
N ARG A 204 -0.50 -27.92 20.69
CA ARG A 204 -0.95 -29.32 20.62
C ARG A 204 0.11 -30.27 21.14
N ALA A 205 1.38 -30.10 20.75
CA ALA A 205 2.49 -30.91 21.22
C ALA A 205 2.69 -30.80 22.74
N TYR A 206 2.61 -29.57 23.28
CA TYR A 206 2.70 -29.32 24.73
C TYR A 206 1.54 -29.96 25.48
N ARG A 207 0.31 -29.80 24.99
CA ARG A 207 -0.90 -30.39 25.58
C ARG A 207 -0.82 -31.93 25.62
N LEU A 208 -0.33 -32.57 24.57
CA LEU A 208 -0.16 -34.01 24.49
C LEU A 208 0.96 -34.49 25.44
N LYS A 209 2.04 -33.74 25.59
CA LYS A 209 3.18 -34.11 26.45
C LYS A 209 2.86 -33.96 27.95
N HIS A 210 2.02 -33.00 28.31
CA HIS A 210 1.72 -32.66 29.70
C HIS A 210 0.30 -33.11 30.15
N GLN A 211 -0.30 -34.07 29.44
CA GLN A 211 -1.58 -34.64 29.81
C GLN A 211 -1.52 -35.34 31.17
N ASN A 212 -0.32 -35.74 31.64
CA ASN A 212 -0.05 -36.44 32.90
C ASN A 212 0.68 -35.59 33.96
N ASP A 213 1.20 -34.39 33.65
CA ASP A 213 1.95 -33.55 34.58
C ASP A 213 1.23 -32.21 34.81
N VAL A 214 0.52 -32.15 35.91
CA VAL A 214 -0.12 -30.90 36.37
C VAL A 214 0.92 -30.10 37.15
N GLY A 215 1.53 -29.08 36.57
CA GLY A 215 1.98 -27.98 37.41
C GLY A 215 3.26 -27.18 37.16
N LYS A 216 4.17 -27.46 36.27
CA LYS A 216 5.48 -26.74 36.33
C LYS A 216 5.88 -25.78 35.21
N ASP A 217 5.24 -25.72 34.04
CA ASP A 217 5.70 -24.83 32.96
C ASP A 217 4.58 -24.05 32.22
N LYS A 218 3.51 -23.73 32.93
CA LYS A 218 2.40 -22.97 32.34
C LYS A 218 2.75 -21.50 32.03
N GLY A 219 3.74 -20.91 32.73
CA GLY A 219 4.02 -19.47 32.70
C GLY A 219 4.55 -18.97 31.36
N SER A 220 5.58 -19.57 30.81
CA SER A 220 6.21 -19.07 29.56
C SER A 220 5.36 -19.33 28.32
N PHE A 221 4.56 -20.38 28.35
CA PHE A 221 3.66 -20.73 27.25
C PHE A 221 2.43 -19.82 27.20
N ILE A 222 1.84 -19.51 28.36
CA ILE A 222 0.74 -18.54 28.50
C ILE A 222 1.22 -17.14 28.04
N LEU A 223 2.44 -16.77 28.34
CA LEU A 223 3.01 -15.46 27.99
C LEU A 223 3.15 -15.28 26.47
N VAL A 224 3.57 -16.30 25.74
CA VAL A 224 3.72 -16.25 24.28
C VAL A 224 2.35 -16.19 23.58
N THR A 225 1.37 -17.00 24.00
CA THR A 225 0.01 -16.96 23.44
C THR A 225 -0.68 -15.63 23.76
N TRP A 226 -0.53 -15.13 25.00
CA TRP A 226 -1.08 -13.84 25.40
C TRP A 226 -0.46 -12.67 24.63
N LEU A 227 0.86 -12.70 24.38
CA LEU A 227 1.53 -11.67 23.58
C LEU A 227 0.98 -11.63 22.15
N TYR A 228 0.73 -12.78 21.54
CA TYR A 228 0.12 -12.85 20.21
C TYR A 228 -1.29 -12.30 20.18
N ASP A 229 -2.11 -12.66 21.16
CA ASP A 229 -3.48 -12.17 21.28
C ASP A 229 -3.50 -10.65 21.53
N LEU A 230 -2.56 -10.14 22.32
CA LEU A 230 -2.40 -8.70 22.57
C LEU A 230 -1.99 -7.94 21.28
N VAL A 231 -1.06 -8.47 20.51
CA VAL A 231 -0.64 -7.88 19.23
C VAL A 231 -1.81 -7.84 18.25
N GLU A 232 -2.56 -8.92 18.11
CA GLU A 232 -3.72 -8.99 17.22
C GLU A 232 -4.84 -8.06 17.68
N MET A 233 -5.16 -8.04 18.99
CA MET A 233 -6.30 -7.31 19.52
C MET A 233 -6.05 -5.81 19.70
N VAL A 234 -4.82 -5.39 20.02
CA VAL A 234 -4.50 -4.00 20.36
C VAL A 234 -3.64 -3.33 19.29
N LEU A 235 -2.54 -3.98 18.84
CA LEU A 235 -1.58 -3.35 17.95
C LEU A 235 -2.19 -3.08 16.56
N ILE A 236 -2.96 -4.03 16.02
CA ILE A 236 -3.53 -3.89 14.69
C ILE A 236 -4.54 -2.73 14.61
N PRO A 237 -5.55 -2.61 15.51
CA PRO A 237 -6.41 -1.42 15.53
C PRO A 237 -5.67 -0.11 15.74
N VAL A 238 -4.65 -0.08 16.61
CA VAL A 238 -3.80 1.10 16.82
C VAL A 238 -3.06 1.49 15.54
N LEU A 239 -2.51 0.52 14.79
CA LEU A 239 -1.87 0.79 13.51
C LEU A 239 -2.85 1.37 12.47
N TYR A 240 -4.11 0.90 12.44
CA TYR A 240 -5.13 1.50 11.59
C TYR A 240 -5.40 2.96 11.94
N LEU A 241 -5.51 3.30 13.24
CA LEU A 241 -5.72 4.67 13.68
C LEU A 241 -4.51 5.57 13.38
N LEU A 242 -3.30 5.09 13.67
CA LEU A 242 -2.05 5.82 13.41
C LEU A 242 -1.76 5.98 11.91
N SER A 243 -2.31 5.12 11.06
CA SER A 243 -2.12 5.22 9.60
C SER A 243 -2.69 6.51 9.02
N ILE A 244 -3.77 7.05 9.59
CA ILE A 244 -4.43 8.26 9.10
C ILE A 244 -3.52 9.49 9.22
N PRO A 245 -3.04 9.88 10.42
CA PRO A 245 -2.15 11.02 10.56
C PRO A 245 -0.80 10.80 9.85
N PHE A 246 -0.28 9.58 9.86
CA PHE A 246 0.94 9.25 9.13
C PHE A 246 0.80 9.48 7.61
N CYS A 247 -0.30 9.02 7.00
CA CYS A 247 -0.53 9.22 5.57
C CYS A 247 -0.85 10.68 5.22
N LEU A 248 -1.48 11.44 6.13
CA LEU A 248 -1.66 12.89 5.95
C LEU A 248 -0.32 13.62 5.95
N TYR A 249 0.57 13.27 6.87
CA TYR A 249 1.91 13.82 6.91
C TYR A 249 2.69 13.51 5.63
N MET A 250 2.74 12.25 5.19
CA MET A 250 3.41 11.86 3.94
C MET A 250 2.82 12.56 2.70
N ALA A 251 1.51 12.70 2.64
CA ALA A 251 0.86 13.43 1.54
C ALA A 251 1.20 14.92 1.58
N SER A 252 1.31 15.54 2.76
CA SER A 252 1.69 16.94 2.89
C SER A 252 3.12 17.20 2.44
N GLU A 253 4.02 16.24 2.61
CA GLU A 253 5.40 16.32 2.12
C GLU A 253 5.47 16.38 0.60
N VAL A 254 4.64 15.59 -0.10
CA VAL A 254 4.56 15.63 -1.57
C VAL A 254 4.17 17.02 -2.10
N PHE A 255 3.35 17.77 -1.36
CA PHE A 255 2.87 19.10 -1.75
C PHE A 255 3.60 20.27 -1.08
N ASP A 256 4.63 19.97 -0.28
CA ASP A 256 5.37 20.98 0.48
C ASP A 256 4.49 21.78 1.48
N LEU A 257 3.54 21.07 2.08
CA LEU A 257 2.56 21.60 3.05
C LEU A 257 2.80 21.07 4.47
N THR A 258 4.00 20.58 4.75
CA THR A 258 4.36 19.96 6.04
C THR A 258 4.19 20.91 7.21
N GLU A 259 4.56 22.18 7.08
CA GLU A 259 4.39 23.18 8.13
C GLU A 259 2.91 23.37 8.50
N ILE A 260 2.04 23.55 7.49
CA ILE A 260 0.59 23.71 7.70
C ILE A 260 0.00 22.44 8.34
N CYS A 261 0.46 21.27 7.91
CA CYS A 261 -0.02 20.00 8.45
C CYS A 261 0.41 19.84 9.92
N MET A 262 1.64 20.20 10.29
CA MET A 262 2.12 20.16 11.66
C MET A 262 1.39 21.17 12.54
N ASP A 263 1.19 22.39 12.08
CA ASP A 263 0.43 23.41 12.80
C ASP A 263 -1.01 22.94 13.08
N MET A 264 -1.64 22.24 12.13
CA MET A 264 -2.96 21.70 12.31
C MET A 264 -3.02 20.60 13.36
N PHE A 265 -1.99 19.72 13.45
CA PHE A 265 -1.93 18.64 14.44
C PHE A 265 -1.59 19.15 15.85
N PHE A 266 -0.77 20.19 15.95
CA PHE A 266 -0.32 20.75 17.24
C PHE A 266 -1.06 22.02 17.62
N TYR A 267 -2.09 22.42 16.86
CA TYR A 267 -2.91 23.59 17.21
C TYR A 267 -3.61 23.32 18.54
N PRO A 268 -3.42 24.20 19.57
CA PRO A 268 -4.08 24.03 20.85
C PRO A 268 -5.57 24.32 20.69
N PHE A 269 -6.37 23.27 20.53
CA PHE A 269 -7.82 23.37 20.47
C PHE A 269 -8.47 23.88 21.76
N PHE A 270 -7.71 23.90 22.86
CA PHE A 270 -8.15 24.37 24.16
C PHE A 270 -7.16 25.42 24.67
N ASN A 271 -7.31 26.67 24.26
CA ASN A 271 -6.74 27.81 24.94
C ASN A 271 -7.65 28.13 26.14
N TYR A 272 -7.36 27.57 27.29
CA TYR A 272 -7.90 28.10 28.55
C TYR A 272 -7.05 29.32 28.93
N GLU A 273 -7.51 30.51 28.56
CA GLU A 273 -7.06 31.71 29.22
C GLU A 273 -7.66 31.69 30.65
N TYR A 274 -6.78 31.55 31.66
CA TYR A 274 -7.10 31.77 33.08
C TYR A 274 -6.99 33.24 33.39
#